data_30fdba1dfe4866726c5d88e9f4898d7f
#
_entry.id   30fdba1dfe4866726c5d88e9f4898d7f
#
_cell.length_a   1.000
_cell.length_b   1.000
_cell.length_c   1.000
_cell.angle_alpha   90.00
_cell.angle_beta   90.00
_cell.angle_gamma   90.00
#
_symmetry.space_group_name_H-M   'P 1'
#
loop_
_entity.id
_entity.type
_entity.pdbx_description
1 polymer ?
#
loop_
_entity_poly.entity_id
_entity_poly.type
_entity_poly.pdbx_seq_one_letter_code
_entity_poly.pdbx_strand_id
1 'polypeptide(L)'
;MTLPATALFPQALMPLHIFEPRYREMLRDVLASNRLFAVAGLDAARASEPEAEEPPHRVATVGIVRACQKNENGTSNLLLQGLCRVEVVSIAHEVPYRKIRVRALSSTAGASAAENEVLRAELARLISVKLRLAAAGGKEMAAFLRTVDDPEIFSDIAAFSVCEDARVKQRLLETLDVHRRLHKLFDLVTQTQHQIFR
;
A
#
# COMPACT_ATOMS: atom_id res chain seq x y z
N MET A 1 -2.11 12.31 -3.76
CA MET A 1 -0.91 12.03 -4.60
C MET A 1 -1.20 10.81 -5.45
N THR A 2 -1.05 10.90 -6.76
CA THR A 2 -1.17 9.75 -7.68
C THR A 2 0.23 9.31 -8.07
N LEU A 3 0.54 8.03 -7.93
CA LEU A 3 1.88 7.49 -8.20
C LEU A 3 1.81 6.31 -9.17
N PRO A 4 2.71 6.22 -10.16
CA PRO A 4 2.80 5.06 -11.03
C PRO A 4 3.33 3.85 -10.28
N ALA A 5 2.93 2.67 -10.70
CA ALA A 5 3.48 1.37 -10.29
C ALA A 5 3.59 1.16 -8.78
N THR A 6 2.67 1.71 -7.97
CA THR A 6 2.69 1.56 -6.53
C THR A 6 1.28 1.47 -5.93
N ALA A 7 1.19 0.85 -4.75
CA ALA A 7 0.03 0.87 -3.88
C ALA A 7 0.50 0.93 -2.42
N LEU A 8 -0.05 1.89 -1.65
CA LEU A 8 0.16 1.96 -0.21
C LEU A 8 -0.89 1.11 0.49
N PHE A 9 -0.48 0.35 1.50
CA PHE A 9 -1.39 -0.44 2.34
C PHE A 9 -1.50 0.15 3.74
N PRO A 10 -2.60 -0.07 4.46
CA PRO A 10 -2.66 0.22 5.89
C PRO A 10 -1.48 -0.43 6.63
N GLN A 11 -0.97 0.25 7.66
CA GLN A 11 0.20 -0.11 8.47
C GLN A 11 1.55 -0.15 7.72
N ALA A 12 1.57 -0.17 6.39
CA ALA A 12 2.82 -0.14 5.63
C ALA A 12 3.52 1.23 5.77
N LEU A 13 4.86 1.19 5.79
CA LEU A 13 5.71 2.37 5.78
C LEU A 13 6.28 2.57 4.38
N MET A 14 5.99 3.73 3.79
CA MET A 14 6.44 4.09 2.44
C MET A 14 7.37 5.30 2.50
N PRO A 15 8.67 5.14 2.18
CA PRO A 15 9.55 6.27 1.98
C PRO A 15 9.19 6.97 0.67
N LEU A 16 9.11 8.30 0.70
CA LEU A 16 8.82 9.12 -0.47
C LEU A 16 9.83 10.26 -0.58
N HIS A 17 10.26 10.53 -1.81
CA HIS A 17 11.04 11.72 -2.16
C HIS A 17 10.13 12.71 -2.89
N ILE A 18 9.89 13.87 -2.28
CA ILE A 18 8.98 14.90 -2.80
C ILE A 18 9.81 15.97 -3.51
N PHE A 19 9.77 15.96 -4.84
CA PHE A 19 10.50 16.90 -5.68
C PHE A 19 9.61 17.74 -6.61
N GLU A 20 8.45 17.20 -7.04
CA GLU A 20 7.52 17.90 -7.92
C GLU A 20 6.93 19.14 -7.23
N PRO A 21 6.86 20.31 -7.91
CA PRO A 21 6.34 21.55 -7.32
C PRO A 21 4.95 21.38 -6.69
N ARG A 22 4.02 20.71 -7.38
CA ARG A 22 2.65 20.45 -6.89
C ARG A 22 2.65 19.65 -5.58
N TYR A 23 3.51 18.63 -5.45
CA TYR A 23 3.58 17.82 -4.24
C TYR A 23 4.39 18.49 -3.12
N ARG A 24 5.33 19.39 -3.45
CA ARG A 24 6.00 20.23 -2.46
C ARG A 24 5.02 21.21 -1.80
N GLU A 25 4.10 21.78 -2.59
CA GLU A 25 3.04 22.65 -2.09
C GLU A 25 2.04 21.85 -1.24
N MET A 26 1.57 20.70 -1.74
CA MET A 26 0.73 19.78 -0.96
C MET A 26 1.39 19.44 0.40
N LEU A 27 2.67 19.07 0.41
CA LEU A 27 3.38 18.68 1.63
C LEU A 27 3.46 19.84 2.64
N ARG A 28 3.70 21.08 2.18
CA ARG A 28 3.68 22.26 3.05
C ARG A 28 2.34 22.41 3.76
N ASP A 29 1.23 22.31 3.01
CA ASP A 29 -0.13 22.46 3.55
C ASP A 29 -0.48 21.31 4.51
N VAL A 30 -0.09 20.09 4.16
CA VAL A 30 -0.30 18.88 4.96
C VAL A 30 0.46 18.95 6.29
N LEU A 31 1.73 19.41 6.28
CA LEU A 31 2.53 19.55 7.49
C LEU A 31 2.03 20.67 8.41
N ALA A 32 1.40 21.69 7.85
CA ALA A 32 0.78 22.77 8.59
C ALA A 32 -0.60 22.40 9.18
N SER A 33 -1.13 21.22 8.86
CA SER A 33 -2.46 20.77 9.27
C SER A 33 -2.42 19.42 10.00
N ASN A 34 -3.10 18.42 9.49
CA ASN A 34 -3.28 17.12 10.14
C ASN A 34 -2.25 16.05 9.73
N ARG A 35 -1.31 16.38 8.85
CA ARG A 35 -0.25 15.51 8.33
C ARG A 35 -0.78 14.31 7.51
N LEU A 36 -2.03 14.40 6.99
CA LEU A 36 -2.68 13.33 6.25
C LEU A 36 -2.74 13.63 4.76
N PHE A 37 -2.45 12.65 3.92
CA PHE A 37 -2.80 12.67 2.50
C PHE A 37 -3.02 11.25 1.97
N ALA A 38 -3.77 11.15 0.86
CA ALA A 38 -4.00 9.88 0.21
C ALA A 38 -2.94 9.59 -0.86
N VAL A 39 -2.53 8.32 -0.95
CA VAL A 39 -1.75 7.77 -2.06
C VAL A 39 -2.64 6.83 -2.85
N ALA A 40 -2.82 7.11 -4.13
CA ALA A 40 -3.50 6.27 -5.10
C ALA A 40 -2.51 5.80 -6.17
N GLY A 41 -2.61 4.56 -6.60
CA GLY A 41 -1.94 4.08 -7.80
C GLY A 41 -2.52 4.74 -9.05
N LEU A 42 -1.69 4.95 -10.07
CA LEU A 42 -2.12 5.39 -11.39
C LEU A 42 -2.86 4.25 -12.09
N ASP A 43 -4.08 4.48 -12.53
CA ASP A 43 -4.85 3.54 -13.33
C ASP A 43 -4.48 3.68 -14.83
N ALA A 44 -3.47 2.91 -15.24
CA ALA A 44 -2.99 2.94 -16.61
C ALA A 44 -4.04 2.53 -17.65
N ALA A 45 -5.07 1.78 -17.27
CA ALA A 45 -6.16 1.40 -18.17
C ALA A 45 -7.05 2.59 -18.53
N ARG A 46 -7.14 3.58 -17.62
CA ARG A 46 -7.91 4.81 -17.81
C ARG A 46 -7.06 5.98 -18.32
N ALA A 47 -5.74 5.82 -18.43
CA ALA A 47 -4.85 6.89 -18.88
C ALA A 47 -5.09 7.36 -20.33
N SER A 48 -5.84 6.58 -21.13
CA SER A 48 -6.26 6.94 -22.48
C SER A 48 -7.58 7.71 -22.54
N GLU A 49 -8.26 7.96 -21.41
CA GLU A 49 -9.47 8.78 -21.35
C GLU A 49 -9.11 10.24 -21.61
N PRO A 50 -9.79 10.96 -22.54
CA PRO A 50 -9.39 12.31 -22.99
C PRO A 50 -9.35 13.38 -21.90
N GLU A 51 -10.04 13.19 -20.79
CA GLU A 51 -10.15 14.15 -19.69
C GLU A 51 -9.40 13.72 -18.42
N ALA A 52 -8.69 12.60 -18.45
CA ALA A 52 -8.06 12.04 -17.27
C ALA A 52 -6.53 12.26 -17.28
N GLU A 53 -6.07 13.43 -16.82
CA GLU A 53 -4.67 13.55 -16.42
C GLU A 53 -4.41 12.67 -15.19
N GLU A 54 -3.55 11.66 -15.32
CA GLU A 54 -3.15 10.77 -14.22
C GLU A 54 -4.34 10.19 -13.43
N PRO A 55 -5.24 9.40 -14.04
CA PRO A 55 -6.42 8.88 -13.35
C PRO A 55 -6.00 7.98 -12.17
N PRO A 56 -6.47 8.27 -10.95
CA PRO A 56 -6.17 7.40 -9.81
C PRO A 56 -7.04 6.15 -9.85
N HIS A 57 -6.50 5.02 -9.35
CA HIS A 57 -7.35 3.89 -8.98
C HIS A 57 -8.41 4.33 -7.97
N ARG A 58 -9.58 3.67 -8.04
CA ARG A 58 -10.72 4.00 -7.18
C ARG A 58 -10.45 3.71 -5.70
N VAL A 59 -9.69 2.67 -5.39
CA VAL A 59 -9.28 2.36 -4.01
C VAL A 59 -7.86 2.85 -3.79
N ALA A 60 -7.70 3.64 -2.73
CA ALA A 60 -6.47 4.27 -2.31
C ALA A 60 -6.26 4.08 -0.80
N THR A 61 -5.14 4.55 -0.28
CA THR A 61 -4.87 4.56 1.16
C THR A 61 -4.55 5.97 1.64
N VAL A 62 -5.23 6.40 2.71
CA VAL A 62 -4.83 7.60 3.46
C VAL A 62 -3.67 7.23 4.36
N GLY A 63 -2.62 8.04 4.31
CA GLY A 63 -1.45 7.89 5.17
C GLY A 63 -1.17 9.14 5.99
N ILE A 64 -0.38 8.96 7.05
CA ILE A 64 0.12 10.02 7.91
C ILE A 64 1.63 10.18 7.76
N VAL A 65 2.11 11.41 7.65
CA VAL A 65 3.54 11.72 7.62
C VAL A 65 4.14 11.52 9.01
N ARG A 66 4.94 10.47 9.19
CA ARG A 66 5.63 10.14 10.45
C ARG A 66 6.91 10.94 10.63
N ALA A 67 7.68 11.07 9.56
CA ALA A 67 8.90 11.84 9.53
C ALA A 67 9.00 12.61 8.22
N CYS A 68 9.63 13.79 8.26
CA CYS A 68 9.90 14.60 7.08
C CYS A 68 11.20 15.35 7.28
N GLN A 69 12.12 15.20 6.33
CA GLN A 69 13.37 15.94 6.26
C GLN A 69 13.37 16.78 5.00
N LYS A 70 13.46 18.10 5.18
CA LYS A 70 13.60 19.04 4.07
C LYS A 70 15.07 19.14 3.67
N ASN A 71 15.34 19.09 2.38
CA ASN A 71 16.66 19.25 1.79
C ASN A 71 16.90 20.74 1.41
N GLU A 72 18.16 21.13 1.26
CA GLU A 72 18.58 22.50 0.89
C GLU A 72 18.03 22.92 -0.49
N ASN A 73 17.92 21.97 -1.44
CA ASN A 73 17.35 22.20 -2.78
C ASN A 73 15.82 22.34 -2.76
N GLY A 74 15.19 22.33 -1.58
CA GLY A 74 13.76 22.47 -1.39
C GLY A 74 12.94 21.20 -1.66
N THR A 75 13.55 20.08 -1.96
CA THR A 75 12.90 18.76 -1.95
C THR A 75 12.73 18.25 -0.53
N SER A 76 12.00 17.16 -0.32
CA SER A 76 11.84 16.56 1.01
C SER A 76 11.85 15.04 0.92
N ASN A 77 12.47 14.40 1.90
CA ASN A 77 12.34 12.97 2.14
C ASN A 77 11.36 12.77 3.29
N LEU A 78 10.37 11.91 3.11
CA LEU A 78 9.40 11.63 4.16
C LEU A 78 9.15 10.13 4.32
N LEU A 79 8.67 9.76 5.49
CA LEU A 79 8.17 8.44 5.80
C LEU A 79 6.66 8.56 6.01
N LEU A 80 5.89 7.95 5.11
CA LEU A 80 4.43 7.89 5.15
C LEU A 80 4.00 6.54 5.70
N GLN A 81 3.14 6.53 6.72
CA GLN A 81 2.47 5.31 7.20
C GLN A 81 1.04 5.27 6.69
N GLY A 82 0.64 4.18 6.04
CA GLY A 82 -0.75 3.93 5.68
C GLY A 82 -1.62 3.76 6.93
N LEU A 83 -2.81 4.35 6.93
CA LEU A 83 -3.76 4.29 8.03
C LEU A 83 -5.00 3.46 7.67
N CYS A 84 -5.69 3.82 6.60
CA CYS A 84 -6.92 3.15 6.20
C CYS A 84 -7.13 3.21 4.68
N ARG A 85 -7.85 2.21 4.18
CA ARG A 85 -8.37 2.19 2.82
C ARG A 85 -9.46 3.23 2.64
N VAL A 86 -9.47 3.85 1.47
CA VAL A 86 -10.52 4.78 1.07
C VAL A 86 -10.92 4.54 -0.38
N GLU A 87 -12.18 4.84 -0.67
CA GLU A 87 -12.67 4.96 -2.03
C GLU A 87 -12.57 6.43 -2.46
N VAL A 88 -11.99 6.68 -3.61
CA VAL A 88 -11.99 7.99 -4.27
C VAL A 88 -13.36 8.20 -4.89
N VAL A 89 -14.15 9.09 -4.31
CA VAL A 89 -15.52 9.38 -4.74
C VAL A 89 -15.53 10.39 -5.89
N SER A 90 -14.74 11.45 -5.76
CA SER A 90 -14.62 12.49 -6.79
C SER A 90 -13.33 13.29 -6.62
N ILE A 91 -12.90 13.91 -7.70
CA ILE A 91 -11.86 14.94 -7.69
C ILE A 91 -12.53 16.29 -7.41
N ALA A 92 -12.09 16.97 -6.36
CA ALA A 92 -12.64 18.26 -5.96
C ALA A 92 -11.89 19.44 -6.59
N HIS A 93 -10.57 19.33 -6.70
CA HIS A 93 -9.68 20.30 -7.32
C HIS A 93 -8.47 19.61 -7.95
N GLU A 94 -7.95 20.17 -9.03
CA GLU A 94 -6.73 19.68 -9.68
C GLU A 94 -5.52 20.59 -9.39
N VAL A 95 -5.73 21.87 -9.16
CA VAL A 95 -4.70 22.90 -9.03
C VAL A 95 -4.77 23.53 -7.64
N PRO A 96 -3.65 23.83 -6.96
CA PRO A 96 -2.25 23.61 -7.37
C PRO A 96 -1.80 22.15 -7.26
N TYR A 97 -2.54 21.33 -6.54
CA TYR A 97 -2.40 19.87 -6.46
C TYR A 97 -3.79 19.24 -6.29
N ARG A 98 -3.91 17.98 -6.71
CA ARG A 98 -5.18 17.26 -6.68
C ARG A 98 -5.72 17.10 -5.26
N LYS A 99 -6.94 17.57 -5.01
CA LYS A 99 -7.75 17.32 -3.82
C LYS A 99 -8.92 16.41 -4.18
N ILE A 100 -9.14 15.38 -3.39
CA ILE A 100 -10.15 14.36 -3.63
C ILE A 100 -11.13 14.27 -2.45
N ARG A 101 -12.37 13.90 -2.75
CA ARG A 101 -13.32 13.44 -1.74
C ARG A 101 -13.19 11.94 -1.61
N VAL A 102 -13.11 11.46 -0.39
CA VAL A 102 -12.94 10.04 -0.11
C VAL A 102 -13.99 9.54 0.86
N ARG A 103 -14.29 8.25 0.77
CA ARG A 103 -15.09 7.50 1.72
C ARG A 103 -14.23 6.39 2.32
N ALA A 104 -14.23 6.27 3.65
CA ALA A 104 -13.51 5.18 4.31
C ALA A 104 -14.09 3.81 3.92
N LEU A 105 -13.23 2.83 3.75
CA LEU A 105 -13.59 1.44 3.47
C LEU A 105 -13.16 0.59 4.66
N SER A 106 -14.06 -0.27 5.11
CA SER A 106 -13.79 -1.25 6.17
C SER A 106 -13.64 -2.63 5.57
N SER A 107 -12.69 -3.40 6.11
CA SER A 107 -12.55 -4.82 5.76
C SER A 107 -13.60 -5.66 6.48
N THR A 108 -13.87 -6.84 5.94
CA THR A 108 -14.66 -7.89 6.55
C THR A 108 -13.78 -9.11 6.80
N ALA A 109 -14.07 -9.89 7.85
CA ALA A 109 -13.27 -11.06 8.18
C ALA A 109 -13.30 -12.16 7.09
N GLY A 110 -14.44 -12.32 6.40
CA GLY A 110 -14.66 -13.30 5.32
C GLY A 110 -14.81 -14.75 5.80
N ALA A 111 -14.23 -15.09 6.95
CA ALA A 111 -14.29 -16.41 7.59
C ALA A 111 -14.19 -16.27 9.11
N SER A 112 -14.20 -17.38 9.86
CA SER A 112 -14.02 -17.38 11.30
C SER A 112 -12.62 -16.91 11.70
N ALA A 113 -12.48 -16.43 12.94
CA ALA A 113 -11.18 -16.01 13.47
C ALA A 113 -10.16 -17.16 13.44
N ALA A 114 -10.59 -18.40 13.76
CA ALA A 114 -9.72 -19.56 13.74
C ALA A 114 -9.22 -19.91 12.33
N GLU A 115 -10.08 -19.85 11.29
CA GLU A 115 -9.70 -20.11 9.91
C GLU A 115 -8.70 -19.07 9.41
N ASN A 116 -8.95 -17.78 9.69
CA ASN A 116 -8.05 -16.69 9.33
C ASN A 116 -6.70 -16.82 10.03
N GLU A 117 -6.68 -17.23 11.31
CA GLU A 117 -5.45 -17.43 12.07
C GLU A 117 -4.60 -18.59 11.51
N VAL A 118 -5.22 -19.72 11.19
CA VAL A 118 -4.53 -20.87 10.59
C VAL A 118 -3.87 -20.47 9.27
N LEU A 119 -4.62 -19.79 8.40
CA LEU A 119 -4.12 -19.34 7.09
C LEU A 119 -3.02 -18.29 7.23
N ARG A 120 -3.16 -17.34 8.18
CA ARG A 120 -2.12 -16.35 8.52
C ARG A 120 -0.83 -17.03 8.96
N ALA A 121 -0.92 -18.00 9.88
CA ALA A 121 0.25 -18.69 10.43
C ALA A 121 1.00 -19.49 9.34
N GLU A 122 0.27 -20.16 8.45
CA GLU A 122 0.87 -20.86 7.32
C GLU A 122 1.55 -19.91 6.34
N LEU A 123 0.90 -18.81 5.99
CA LEU A 123 1.47 -17.75 5.17
C LEU A 123 2.74 -17.15 5.79
N ALA A 124 2.73 -16.86 7.09
CA ALA A 124 3.91 -16.34 7.79
C ALA A 124 5.10 -17.28 7.67
N ARG A 125 4.86 -18.60 7.74
CA ARG A 125 5.89 -19.63 7.53
C ARG A 125 6.44 -19.60 6.10
N LEU A 126 5.57 -19.62 5.09
CA LEU A 126 5.96 -19.62 3.66
C LEU A 126 6.70 -18.35 3.28
N ILE A 127 6.20 -17.19 3.68
CA ILE A 127 6.82 -15.88 3.44
C ILE A 127 8.19 -15.80 4.13
N SER A 128 8.33 -16.36 5.34
CA SER A 128 9.61 -16.39 6.05
C SER A 128 10.68 -17.16 5.28
N VAL A 129 10.33 -18.26 4.62
CA VAL A 129 11.25 -19.01 3.76
C VAL A 129 11.66 -18.15 2.56
N LYS A 130 10.70 -17.56 1.86
CA LYS A 130 10.95 -16.70 0.69
C LYS A 130 11.85 -15.51 1.03
N LEU A 131 11.54 -14.78 2.10
CA LEU A 131 12.29 -13.59 2.51
C LEU A 131 13.71 -13.90 2.98
N ARG A 132 13.96 -15.06 3.59
CA ARG A 132 15.32 -15.47 3.99
C ARG A 132 16.23 -15.76 2.80
N LEU A 133 15.65 -16.11 1.65
CA LEU A 133 16.36 -16.34 0.39
C LEU A 133 16.54 -15.05 -0.42
N ALA A 134 15.83 -13.98 -0.05
CA ALA A 134 15.89 -12.68 -0.71
C ALA A 134 17.04 -11.81 -0.15
N ALA A 135 17.21 -10.62 -0.75
CA ALA A 135 18.26 -9.67 -0.41
C ALA A 135 18.23 -9.16 1.05
N ALA A 136 19.16 -8.27 1.41
CA ALA A 136 19.31 -7.67 2.73
C ALA A 136 17.99 -7.15 3.31
N GLY A 137 17.73 -7.42 4.61
CA GLY A 137 16.50 -7.00 5.31
C GLY A 137 15.37 -8.04 5.30
N GLY A 138 15.49 -9.13 4.52
CA GLY A 138 14.46 -10.15 4.46
C GLY A 138 14.30 -10.94 5.78
N LYS A 139 15.38 -11.13 6.53
CA LYS A 139 15.33 -11.84 7.82
C LYS A 139 14.57 -11.02 8.88
N GLU A 140 14.81 -9.73 8.93
CA GLU A 140 14.16 -8.79 9.84
C GLU A 140 12.66 -8.68 9.53
N MET A 141 12.30 -8.54 8.26
CA MET A 141 10.92 -8.54 7.82
C MET A 141 10.21 -9.87 8.12
N ALA A 142 10.87 -11.00 7.89
CA ALA A 142 10.34 -12.32 8.22
C ALA A 142 10.13 -12.50 9.73
N ALA A 143 11.03 -11.96 10.55
CA ALA A 143 10.89 -11.97 12.01
C ALA A 143 9.73 -11.09 12.46
N PHE A 144 9.61 -9.89 11.89
CA PHE A 144 8.53 -8.96 12.18
C PHE A 144 7.16 -9.53 11.81
N LEU A 145 6.99 -10.06 10.60
CA LEU A 145 5.70 -10.64 10.16
C LEU A 145 5.21 -11.77 11.07
N ARG A 146 6.12 -12.51 11.73
CA ARG A 146 5.71 -13.55 12.69
C ARG A 146 5.17 -13.01 13.99
N THR A 147 5.42 -11.75 14.32
CA THR A 147 4.89 -11.09 15.53
C THR A 147 3.55 -10.41 15.29
N VAL A 148 3.05 -10.40 14.05
CA VAL A 148 1.79 -9.76 13.70
C VAL A 148 0.68 -10.80 13.77
N ASP A 149 -0.09 -10.80 14.86
CA ASP A 149 -1.16 -11.78 15.10
C ASP A 149 -2.46 -11.44 14.38
N ASP A 150 -2.76 -10.17 14.18
CA ASP A 150 -3.98 -9.75 13.49
C ASP A 150 -3.92 -10.11 11.99
N PRO A 151 -4.86 -10.93 11.45
CA PRO A 151 -4.83 -11.37 10.07
C PRO A 151 -4.98 -10.25 9.04
N GLU A 152 -5.71 -9.18 9.37
CA GLU A 152 -5.86 -8.02 8.49
C GLU A 152 -4.55 -7.25 8.38
N ILE A 153 -3.96 -6.88 9.53
CA ILE A 153 -2.68 -6.17 9.60
C ILE A 153 -1.58 -7.00 8.95
N PHE A 154 -1.53 -8.30 9.24
CA PHE A 154 -0.57 -9.23 8.63
C PHE A 154 -0.69 -9.22 7.10
N SER A 155 -1.92 -9.39 6.57
CA SER A 155 -2.13 -9.47 5.13
C SER A 155 -1.74 -8.17 4.40
N ASP A 156 -1.92 -7.01 5.02
CA ASP A 156 -1.58 -5.72 4.47
C ASP A 156 -0.06 -5.51 4.40
N ILE A 157 0.63 -5.78 5.49
CA ILE A 157 2.09 -5.65 5.55
C ILE A 157 2.75 -6.69 4.64
N ALA A 158 2.25 -7.93 4.61
CA ALA A 158 2.75 -8.97 3.74
C ALA A 158 2.57 -8.60 2.26
N ALA A 159 1.36 -8.14 1.86
CA ALA A 159 1.08 -7.69 0.49
C ALA A 159 2.04 -6.58 0.05
N PHE A 160 2.27 -5.60 0.91
CA PHE A 160 3.19 -4.51 0.63
C PHE A 160 4.63 -4.99 0.44
N SER A 161 5.08 -5.93 1.29
CA SER A 161 6.48 -6.34 1.39
C SER A 161 6.90 -7.42 0.37
N VAL A 162 6.00 -8.37 0.02
CA VAL A 162 6.38 -9.53 -0.80
C VAL A 162 5.85 -9.50 -2.23
N CYS A 163 4.88 -8.63 -2.52
CA CYS A 163 4.36 -8.46 -3.87
C CYS A 163 5.15 -7.38 -4.59
N GLU A 164 5.69 -7.67 -5.77
CA GLU A 164 6.43 -6.71 -6.60
C GLU A 164 5.54 -6.08 -7.68
N ASP A 165 4.61 -6.85 -8.23
CA ASP A 165 3.72 -6.39 -9.29
C ASP A 165 2.67 -5.41 -8.76
N ALA A 166 2.69 -4.19 -9.29
CA ALA A 166 1.79 -3.11 -8.88
C ALA A 166 0.31 -3.41 -9.13
N ARG A 167 -0.02 -4.17 -10.20
CA ARG A 167 -1.40 -4.54 -10.50
C ARG A 167 -1.91 -5.58 -9.51
N VAL A 168 -1.04 -6.50 -9.10
CA VAL A 168 -1.35 -7.48 -8.06
C VAL A 168 -1.51 -6.78 -6.72
N LYS A 169 -0.61 -5.86 -6.36
CA LYS A 169 -0.76 -5.00 -5.17
C LYS A 169 -2.10 -4.28 -5.16
N GLN A 170 -2.46 -3.64 -6.27
CA GLN A 170 -3.73 -2.91 -6.35
C GLN A 170 -4.94 -3.85 -6.14
N ARG A 171 -4.95 -5.03 -6.78
CA ARG A 171 -6.03 -6.02 -6.56
C ARG A 171 -6.11 -6.52 -5.11
N LEU A 172 -4.97 -6.66 -4.43
CA LEU A 172 -4.93 -7.00 -3.01
C LEU A 172 -5.48 -5.87 -2.15
N LEU A 173 -5.12 -4.61 -2.45
CA LEU A 173 -5.63 -3.42 -1.76
C LEU A 173 -7.16 -3.31 -1.89
N GLU A 174 -7.71 -3.61 -3.06
CA GLU A 174 -9.15 -3.59 -3.36
C GLU A 174 -9.92 -4.76 -2.74
N THR A 175 -9.22 -5.80 -2.27
CA THR A 175 -9.86 -6.96 -1.66
C THR A 175 -10.14 -6.66 -0.18
N LEU A 176 -11.38 -6.26 0.13
CA LEU A 176 -11.80 -5.89 1.49
C LEU A 176 -12.04 -7.10 2.39
N ASP A 177 -12.33 -8.27 1.83
CA ASP A 177 -12.45 -9.54 2.53
C ASP A 177 -11.07 -10.05 2.91
N VAL A 178 -10.78 -10.14 4.23
CA VAL A 178 -9.48 -10.53 4.78
C VAL A 178 -9.13 -11.97 4.42
N HIS A 179 -10.08 -12.90 4.55
CA HIS A 179 -9.87 -14.31 4.22
C HIS A 179 -9.48 -14.48 2.74
N ARG A 180 -10.24 -13.82 1.87
CA ARG A 180 -9.96 -13.83 0.43
C ARG A 180 -8.61 -13.18 0.08
N ARG A 181 -8.22 -12.11 0.81
CA ARG A 181 -6.93 -11.45 0.63
C ARG A 181 -5.77 -12.36 1.04
N LEU A 182 -5.92 -13.08 2.17
CA LEU A 182 -4.95 -14.09 2.61
C LEU A 182 -4.79 -15.23 1.58
N HIS A 183 -5.89 -15.75 1.01
CA HIS A 183 -5.83 -16.76 -0.04
C HIS A 183 -5.11 -16.26 -1.29
N LYS A 184 -5.39 -15.05 -1.75
CA LYS A 184 -4.66 -14.46 -2.89
C LYS A 184 -3.17 -14.31 -2.63
N LEU A 185 -2.78 -13.97 -1.40
CA LEU A 185 -1.38 -13.93 -0.99
C LEU A 185 -0.77 -15.34 -0.98
N PHE A 186 -1.51 -16.33 -0.51
CA PHE A 186 -1.08 -17.73 -0.51
C PHE A 186 -0.76 -18.21 -1.93
N ASP A 187 -1.67 -17.97 -2.87
CA ASP A 187 -1.48 -18.33 -4.28
C ASP A 187 -0.25 -17.61 -4.87
N LEU A 188 -0.08 -16.31 -4.57
CA LEU A 188 1.07 -15.55 -5.04
C LEU A 188 2.40 -16.12 -4.52
N VAL A 189 2.47 -16.45 -3.24
CA VAL A 189 3.70 -16.95 -2.61
C VAL A 189 4.05 -18.35 -3.11
N THR A 190 3.06 -19.22 -3.29
CA THR A 190 3.24 -20.60 -3.76
C THR A 190 3.59 -20.67 -5.24
N GLN A 191 2.95 -19.88 -6.10
CA GLN A 191 3.28 -19.83 -7.54
C GLN A 191 4.72 -19.37 -7.80
N THR A 192 5.21 -18.41 -7.05
CA THR A 192 6.60 -17.95 -7.18
C THR A 192 7.61 -19.05 -6.79
N GLN A 193 7.27 -19.94 -5.86
CA GLN A 193 8.15 -21.07 -5.51
C GLN A 193 8.34 -22.06 -6.66
N HIS A 194 7.31 -22.32 -7.47
CA HIS A 194 7.40 -23.22 -8.62
C HIS A 194 8.28 -22.68 -9.76
N GLN A 195 8.52 -21.37 -9.81
CA GLN A 195 9.41 -20.74 -10.81
C GLN A 195 10.89 -20.73 -10.42
N ILE A 196 11.21 -20.83 -9.13
CA ILE A 196 12.60 -20.82 -8.62
C ILE A 196 13.24 -22.22 -8.70
N PHE A 197 12.43 -23.28 -8.74
CA PHE A 197 12.90 -24.66 -8.79
C PHE A 197 12.80 -25.32 -10.20
N ARG A 198 12.63 -24.53 -11.24
CA ARG A 198 12.81 -24.92 -12.65
C ARG A 198 14.03 -24.24 -13.25
#